data_0a2d276e948650540c2bad2fbbf9963e
#
_entry.id   0a2d276e948650540c2bad2fbbf9963e
#
_cell.length_a   1.000
_cell.length_b   1.000
_cell.length_c   1.000
_cell.angle_alpha   90.00
_cell.angle_beta   90.00
_cell.angle_gamma   90.00
#
_symmetry.space_group_name_H-M   'P 1'
#
loop_
_entity.id
_entity.type
_entity.pdbx_description
1 polymer ?
#
loop_
_entity_poly.entity_id
_entity_poly.type
_entity_poly.pdbx_seq_one_letter_code
_entity_poly.pdbx_strand_id
1 'polypeptide(L)'
;TPTDSSAASDVYKRQALEKRDRDIDICTLLPHAALRVYVMGERAIKHERANKEDLKKMRLITKEAILAGAFGFSTSRTISHKSLKGEYTPTLRAHEDELTEIALGMKDAGAGFMEIVSDWNEPDPETEFNVLKRISKASGRPIVFSLTQRHDRPHFWKDLMQMSLDAKEEGLSIRPVVAPRPIGLLFGLKGSQNPFSGTDTFKKLKNLSHEERVFELSKDHIKKQILSEDRLKNSTFPLIHRISFRHMYRFGSPPNYDPNIEDSIEYMAKNNGRTPEDLAYDIMLENNGNNFIYAPLVNFVDNNFDVCHEMLSDPNTIMGLGDGGAHVGFILDAGYPTWLLSYWTRDKKLFSLEDSIRRLTSDTASAIGLYDRGAIKEGLKADINILDIENLGSSDPYMLKDLPAGGSRLMQKTS
;
A
#
# COMPACT_ATOMS: atom_id res chain seq x y z
N THR A 1 -25.51 -7.84 26.30
CA THR A 1 -25.49 -8.65 25.06
C THR A 1 -24.56 -8.05 24.04
N PRO A 2 -23.57 -8.80 23.46
CA PRO A 2 -22.52 -8.25 22.61
C PRO A 2 -22.94 -7.96 21.16
N THR A 3 -24.21 -7.82 20.87
CA THR A 3 -24.75 -7.82 19.49
C THR A 3 -24.76 -6.45 18.80
N ASP A 4 -24.50 -5.35 19.51
CA ASP A 4 -24.65 -4.01 18.93
C ASP A 4 -23.34 -3.27 18.58
N SER A 5 -22.16 -3.82 18.93
CA SER A 5 -20.94 -3.00 18.86
C SER A 5 -20.27 -2.92 17.49
N SER A 6 -20.38 -3.93 16.62
CA SER A 6 -19.69 -3.90 15.31
C SER A 6 -20.54 -3.19 14.24
N ALA A 7 -21.80 -3.51 14.13
CA ALA A 7 -22.74 -2.80 13.25
C ALA A 7 -22.87 -1.32 13.67
N ALA A 8 -22.93 -1.05 14.98
CA ALA A 8 -22.89 0.31 15.50
C ALA A 8 -21.60 1.04 15.12
N SER A 9 -20.44 0.39 15.22
CA SER A 9 -19.14 0.98 14.84
C SER A 9 -19.12 1.42 13.37
N ASP A 10 -19.60 0.61 12.45
CA ASP A 10 -19.63 0.94 11.02
C ASP A 10 -20.66 2.02 10.70
N VAL A 11 -21.82 2.01 11.37
CA VAL A 11 -22.81 3.07 11.29
C VAL A 11 -22.24 4.40 11.80
N TYR A 12 -21.54 4.41 12.95
CA TYR A 12 -20.92 5.63 13.49
C TYR A 12 -19.79 6.16 12.59
N LYS A 13 -18.95 5.30 12.01
CA LYS A 13 -17.93 5.72 11.05
C LYS A 13 -18.55 6.35 9.81
N ARG A 14 -19.58 5.72 9.26
CA ARG A 14 -20.32 6.24 8.12
C ARG A 14 -20.98 7.57 8.43
N GLN A 15 -21.68 7.70 9.56
CA GLN A 15 -22.27 8.95 10.02
C GLN A 15 -21.22 10.05 10.26
N ALA A 16 -20.03 9.69 10.78
CA ALA A 16 -18.93 10.64 10.95
C ALA A 16 -18.37 11.13 9.60
N LEU A 17 -18.33 10.26 8.60
CA LEU A 17 -17.95 10.63 7.24
C LEU A 17 -19.04 11.50 6.57
N GLU A 18 -20.31 11.16 6.73
CA GLU A 18 -21.44 11.90 6.16
C GLU A 18 -21.57 13.33 6.72
N LYS A 19 -21.18 13.54 7.97
CA LYS A 19 -21.25 14.84 8.66
C LYS A 19 -20.12 15.79 8.35
N ARG A 20 -19.09 15.36 7.64
CA ARG A 20 -17.90 16.19 7.32
C ARG A 20 -17.96 16.61 5.87
N ASP A 21 -17.71 17.90 5.62
CA ASP A 21 -17.48 18.41 4.28
C ASP A 21 -16.25 17.71 3.67
N ARG A 22 -16.36 17.32 2.42
CA ARG A 22 -15.33 16.58 1.68
C ARG A 22 -15.26 17.10 0.26
N ASP A 23 -14.07 17.19 -0.25
CA ASP A 23 -13.76 17.51 -1.64
C ASP A 23 -13.60 16.27 -2.52
N ILE A 24 -13.64 15.05 -1.92
CA ILE A 24 -13.61 13.76 -2.62
C ILE A 24 -14.70 12.84 -2.11
N ASP A 25 -15.18 11.93 -2.96
CA ASP A 25 -16.04 10.82 -2.53
C ASP A 25 -15.21 9.75 -1.82
N ILE A 26 -15.84 9.10 -0.84
CA ILE A 26 -15.22 8.01 -0.08
C ILE A 26 -16.07 6.75 -0.23
N CYS A 27 -15.43 5.67 -0.65
CA CYS A 27 -15.99 4.33 -0.70
C CYS A 27 -15.31 3.44 0.35
N THR A 28 -16.05 2.50 0.91
CA THR A 28 -15.52 1.52 1.87
C THR A 28 -15.75 0.11 1.36
N LEU A 29 -14.76 -0.76 1.62
CA LEU A 29 -14.87 -2.19 1.38
C LEU A 29 -15.20 -2.90 2.69
N LEU A 30 -15.98 -3.98 2.63
CA LEU A 30 -16.18 -4.89 3.75
C LEU A 30 -14.88 -5.65 4.02
N PRO A 31 -14.22 -5.47 5.19
CA PRO A 31 -12.94 -6.12 5.46
C PRO A 31 -13.16 -7.57 5.92
N HIS A 32 -12.50 -8.52 5.25
CA HIS A 32 -12.65 -9.95 5.52
C HIS A 32 -12.32 -10.34 6.97
N ALA A 33 -11.24 -9.81 7.52
CA ALA A 33 -10.84 -10.15 8.88
C ALA A 33 -11.93 -9.79 9.92
N ALA A 34 -12.55 -8.61 9.76
CA ALA A 34 -13.64 -8.17 10.63
C ALA A 34 -14.89 -9.04 10.46
N LEU A 35 -15.29 -9.33 9.22
CA LEU A 35 -16.40 -10.21 8.91
C LEU A 35 -16.19 -11.61 9.53
N ARG A 36 -15.00 -12.18 9.33
CA ARG A 36 -14.66 -13.52 9.80
C ARG A 36 -14.67 -13.60 11.34
N VAL A 37 -14.07 -12.62 12.02
CA VAL A 37 -14.08 -12.57 13.49
C VAL A 37 -15.50 -12.33 14.04
N TYR A 38 -16.30 -11.50 13.37
CA TYR A 38 -17.69 -11.27 13.77
C TYR A 38 -18.55 -12.54 13.69
N VAL A 39 -18.34 -13.36 12.66
CA VAL A 39 -19.12 -14.58 12.46
C VAL A 39 -18.61 -15.75 13.30
N MET A 40 -17.30 -15.93 13.40
CA MET A 40 -16.67 -17.11 13.97
C MET A 40 -16.03 -16.91 15.35
N GLY A 41 -15.85 -15.65 15.79
CA GLY A 41 -15.21 -15.33 17.06
C GLY A 41 -13.75 -15.84 17.14
N GLU A 42 -13.40 -16.45 18.26
CA GLU A 42 -12.05 -17.02 18.47
C GLU A 42 -11.63 -18.08 17.45
N ARG A 43 -12.58 -18.79 16.85
CA ARG A 43 -12.32 -19.77 15.80
C ARG A 43 -11.64 -19.12 14.58
N ALA A 44 -12.02 -17.88 14.26
CA ALA A 44 -11.37 -17.10 13.20
C ALA A 44 -9.90 -16.82 13.52
N ILE A 45 -9.60 -16.43 14.75
CA ILE A 45 -8.23 -16.11 15.23
C ILE A 45 -7.37 -17.38 15.22
N LYS A 46 -7.96 -18.52 15.54
CA LYS A 46 -7.31 -19.86 15.48
C LYS A 46 -7.18 -20.43 14.08
N HIS A 47 -7.57 -19.67 13.03
CA HIS A 47 -7.58 -20.09 11.63
C HIS A 47 -8.39 -21.36 11.35
N GLU A 48 -9.42 -21.64 12.14
CA GLU A 48 -10.33 -22.77 11.90
C GLU A 48 -11.13 -22.54 10.61
N ARG A 49 -11.52 -23.63 9.93
CA ARG A 49 -12.36 -23.56 8.75
C ARG A 49 -13.78 -23.11 9.12
N ALA A 50 -14.36 -22.22 8.31
CA ALA A 50 -15.76 -21.84 8.43
C ALA A 50 -16.69 -23.07 8.16
N ASN A 51 -17.71 -23.25 8.98
CA ASN A 51 -18.72 -24.27 8.77
C ASN A 51 -19.88 -23.73 7.90
N LYS A 52 -20.84 -24.59 7.54
CA LYS A 52 -21.95 -24.21 6.65
C LYS A 52 -22.79 -23.04 7.16
N GLU A 53 -22.98 -22.92 8.47
CA GLU A 53 -23.73 -21.80 9.04
C GLU A 53 -22.91 -20.49 9.04
N ASP A 54 -21.60 -20.58 9.30
CA ASP A 54 -20.68 -19.44 9.15
C ASP A 54 -20.73 -18.91 7.72
N LEU A 55 -20.63 -19.79 6.73
CA LEU A 55 -20.64 -19.45 5.30
C LEU A 55 -21.94 -18.74 4.89
N LYS A 56 -23.09 -19.27 5.30
CA LYS A 56 -24.40 -18.64 5.05
C LYS A 56 -24.48 -17.24 5.68
N LYS A 57 -23.99 -17.10 6.92
CA LYS A 57 -24.00 -15.85 7.64
C LYS A 57 -23.08 -14.81 6.98
N MET A 58 -21.88 -15.22 6.54
CA MET A 58 -20.95 -14.34 5.80
C MET A 58 -21.58 -13.86 4.49
N ARG A 59 -22.22 -14.72 3.72
CA ARG A 59 -22.95 -14.36 2.50
C ARG A 59 -24.04 -13.34 2.76
N LEU A 60 -24.88 -13.57 3.78
CA LEU A 60 -25.96 -12.66 4.13
C LEU A 60 -25.44 -11.29 4.55
N ILE A 61 -24.45 -11.24 5.46
CA ILE A 61 -23.85 -9.98 5.94
C ILE A 61 -23.20 -9.24 4.77
N THR A 62 -22.53 -9.94 3.86
CA THR A 62 -21.92 -9.31 2.67
C THR A 62 -23.00 -8.68 1.79
N LYS A 63 -24.10 -9.40 1.52
CA LYS A 63 -25.23 -8.84 0.77
C LYS A 63 -25.78 -7.58 1.44
N GLU A 64 -26.03 -7.63 2.75
CA GLU A 64 -26.53 -6.49 3.51
C GLU A 64 -25.57 -5.30 3.49
N ALA A 65 -24.26 -5.54 3.64
CA ALA A 65 -23.22 -4.52 3.57
C ALA A 65 -23.19 -3.81 2.21
N ILE A 66 -23.26 -4.56 1.11
CA ILE A 66 -23.30 -3.99 -0.25
C ILE A 66 -24.57 -3.18 -0.46
N LEU A 67 -25.72 -3.69 -0.07
CA LEU A 67 -27.00 -2.95 -0.15
C LEU A 67 -27.00 -1.69 0.74
N ALA A 68 -26.25 -1.70 1.84
CA ALA A 68 -26.03 -0.54 2.70
C ALA A 68 -24.99 0.46 2.14
N GLY A 69 -24.37 0.17 0.99
CA GLY A 69 -23.43 1.06 0.28
C GLY A 69 -21.95 0.73 0.48
N ALA A 70 -21.61 -0.46 0.95
CA ALA A 70 -20.23 -0.95 0.81
C ALA A 70 -19.93 -1.19 -0.66
N PHE A 71 -18.70 -0.83 -1.08
CA PHE A 71 -18.33 -0.83 -2.48
C PHE A 71 -17.81 -2.17 -2.97
N GLY A 72 -17.54 -3.08 -2.06
CA GLY A 72 -17.00 -4.40 -2.34
C GLY A 72 -16.47 -5.06 -1.07
N PHE A 73 -15.56 -5.97 -1.26
CA PHE A 73 -14.98 -6.81 -0.23
C PHE A 73 -13.46 -6.87 -0.39
N SER A 74 -12.73 -6.77 0.72
CA SER A 74 -11.26 -6.86 0.68
C SER A 74 -10.73 -7.99 1.55
N THR A 75 -9.72 -8.72 1.04
CA THR A 75 -9.07 -9.81 1.76
C THR A 75 -7.56 -9.77 1.67
N SER A 76 -6.91 -10.23 2.74
CA SER A 76 -5.46 -10.33 2.85
C SER A 76 -5.04 -11.80 3.05
N ARG A 77 -4.20 -12.28 2.13
CA ARG A 77 -3.60 -13.62 2.12
C ARG A 77 -2.08 -13.53 2.08
N THR A 78 -1.51 -12.60 2.86
CA THR A 78 -0.06 -12.39 2.95
C THR A 78 0.44 -12.55 4.39
N ILE A 79 1.61 -13.16 4.56
CA ILE A 79 2.31 -13.24 5.84
C ILE A 79 2.87 -11.90 6.32
N SER A 80 2.87 -10.90 5.43
CA SER A 80 3.34 -9.54 5.75
C SER A 80 2.36 -8.78 6.63
N HIS A 81 1.07 -9.10 6.57
CA HIS A 81 0.05 -8.46 7.39
C HIS A 81 -0.10 -9.17 8.75
N LYS A 82 0.19 -8.43 9.80
CA LYS A 82 0.18 -8.94 11.19
C LYS A 82 -0.50 -7.96 12.14
N SER A 83 -1.02 -8.49 13.23
CA SER A 83 -1.49 -7.68 14.35
C SER A 83 -0.31 -6.97 15.04
N LEU A 84 -0.62 -6.00 15.92
CA LEU A 84 0.39 -5.35 16.75
C LEU A 84 1.17 -6.35 17.66
N LYS A 85 0.61 -7.53 17.91
CA LYS A 85 1.25 -8.62 18.66
C LYS A 85 2.07 -9.57 17.77
N GLY A 86 2.14 -9.32 16.47
CA GLY A 86 2.85 -10.16 15.51
C GLY A 86 2.06 -11.39 15.01
N GLU A 87 0.79 -11.51 15.38
CA GLU A 87 -0.08 -12.61 14.94
C GLU A 87 -0.52 -12.39 13.49
N TYR A 88 -0.66 -13.45 12.71
CA TYR A 88 -1.17 -13.38 11.34
C TYR A 88 -2.64 -12.98 11.30
N THR A 89 -3.04 -12.34 10.20
CA THR A 89 -4.45 -12.00 9.99
C THR A 89 -5.32 -13.24 9.96
N PRO A 90 -6.54 -13.20 10.53
CA PRO A 90 -7.46 -14.36 10.54
C PRO A 90 -7.78 -14.91 9.14
N THR A 91 -7.55 -14.11 8.10
CA THR A 91 -7.89 -14.41 6.70
C THR A 91 -6.82 -15.16 5.94
N LEU A 92 -5.59 -15.25 6.49
CA LEU A 92 -4.42 -15.79 5.78
C LEU A 92 -4.69 -17.15 5.13
N ARG A 93 -5.46 -18.02 5.81
CA ARG A 93 -5.78 -19.38 5.37
C ARG A 93 -7.27 -19.62 5.14
N ALA A 94 -8.02 -18.55 4.84
CA ALA A 94 -9.43 -18.70 4.49
C ALA A 94 -9.59 -19.60 3.25
N HIS A 95 -10.50 -20.58 3.32
CA HIS A 95 -10.73 -21.51 2.25
C HIS A 95 -11.52 -20.91 1.08
N GLU A 96 -11.44 -21.53 -0.08
CA GLU A 96 -12.13 -21.11 -1.30
C GLU A 96 -13.64 -20.99 -1.10
N ASP A 97 -14.28 -21.92 -0.39
CA ASP A 97 -15.71 -21.90 -0.12
C ASP A 97 -16.16 -20.65 0.64
N GLU A 98 -15.33 -20.17 1.58
CA GLU A 98 -15.59 -18.93 2.31
C GLU A 98 -15.54 -17.70 1.38
N LEU A 99 -14.48 -17.58 0.58
CA LEU A 99 -14.36 -16.49 -0.40
C LEU A 99 -15.47 -16.53 -1.45
N THR A 100 -15.87 -17.74 -1.87
CA THR A 100 -16.95 -17.94 -2.83
C THR A 100 -18.29 -17.49 -2.26
N GLU A 101 -18.65 -17.88 -1.04
CA GLU A 101 -19.92 -17.46 -0.44
C GLU A 101 -19.99 -15.96 -0.19
N ILE A 102 -18.88 -15.32 0.18
CA ILE A 102 -18.78 -13.86 0.28
C ILE A 102 -19.02 -13.23 -1.10
N ALA A 103 -18.37 -13.73 -2.15
CA ALA A 103 -18.54 -13.24 -3.52
C ALA A 103 -19.97 -13.45 -4.04
N LEU A 104 -20.64 -14.56 -3.67
CA LEU A 104 -22.05 -14.81 -3.95
C LEU A 104 -22.97 -13.82 -3.21
N GLY A 105 -22.58 -13.37 -2.01
CA GLY A 105 -23.28 -12.28 -1.30
C GLY A 105 -23.28 -10.97 -2.09
N MET A 106 -22.14 -10.62 -2.73
CA MET A 106 -22.07 -9.48 -3.65
C MET A 106 -22.93 -9.69 -4.91
N LYS A 107 -22.94 -10.91 -5.46
CA LYS A 107 -23.83 -11.27 -6.58
C LYS A 107 -25.30 -11.10 -6.21
N ASP A 108 -25.71 -11.57 -5.03
CA ASP A 108 -27.09 -11.44 -4.53
C ASP A 108 -27.53 -9.98 -4.33
N ALA A 109 -26.56 -9.09 -4.07
CA ALA A 109 -26.78 -7.65 -4.00
C ALA A 109 -26.74 -6.95 -5.37
N GLY A 110 -26.26 -7.62 -6.42
CA GLY A 110 -26.16 -7.09 -7.78
C GLY A 110 -24.97 -6.14 -8.01
N ALA A 111 -24.10 -5.92 -7.02
CA ALA A 111 -22.99 -4.97 -7.07
C ALA A 111 -21.76 -5.47 -6.30
N GLY A 112 -20.66 -4.68 -6.36
CA GLY A 112 -19.45 -4.93 -5.61
C GLY A 112 -18.34 -5.60 -6.43
N PHE A 113 -17.12 -5.45 -5.96
CA PHE A 113 -15.92 -6.10 -6.47
C PHE A 113 -15.10 -6.68 -5.32
N MET A 114 -14.20 -7.61 -5.61
CA MET A 114 -13.28 -8.18 -4.63
C MET A 114 -11.88 -7.63 -4.83
N GLU A 115 -11.27 -7.16 -3.74
CA GLU A 115 -9.86 -6.78 -3.69
C GLU A 115 -9.07 -7.83 -2.90
N ILE A 116 -7.92 -8.23 -3.44
CA ILE A 116 -7.05 -9.22 -2.81
C ILE A 116 -5.59 -8.82 -2.86
N VAL A 117 -4.91 -8.97 -1.72
CA VAL A 117 -3.46 -9.06 -1.65
C VAL A 117 -3.08 -10.49 -1.27
N SER A 118 -2.13 -11.07 -2.00
CA SER A 118 -1.65 -12.44 -1.75
C SER A 118 -0.13 -12.53 -1.92
N ASP A 119 0.46 -13.50 -1.21
CA ASP A 119 1.84 -13.93 -1.45
C ASP A 119 1.93 -14.93 -2.61
N TRP A 120 0.81 -15.43 -3.10
CA TRP A 120 0.72 -16.41 -4.20
C TRP A 120 1.49 -17.71 -3.90
N ASN A 121 1.31 -18.24 -2.71
CA ASN A 121 2.07 -19.39 -2.21
C ASN A 121 1.22 -20.62 -1.83
N GLU A 122 -0.10 -20.54 -1.87
CA GLU A 122 -0.98 -21.54 -1.27
C GLU A 122 -1.86 -22.29 -2.30
N PRO A 123 -1.59 -23.51 -2.62
CA PRO A 123 -0.34 -24.27 -2.39
C PRO A 123 0.76 -23.82 -3.37
N ASP A 124 0.40 -23.23 -4.48
CA ASP A 124 1.24 -22.64 -5.52
C ASP A 124 0.48 -21.50 -6.22
N PRO A 125 1.18 -20.64 -6.98
CA PRO A 125 0.56 -19.47 -7.61
C PRO A 125 -0.57 -19.76 -8.57
N GLU A 126 -0.42 -20.78 -9.41
CA GLU A 126 -1.41 -21.15 -10.41
C GLU A 126 -2.70 -21.67 -9.75
N THR A 127 -2.56 -22.55 -8.78
CA THR A 127 -3.69 -23.07 -8.00
C THR A 127 -4.42 -21.93 -7.28
N GLU A 128 -3.70 -20.99 -6.66
CA GLU A 128 -4.31 -19.86 -5.99
C GLU A 128 -5.00 -18.92 -6.98
N PHE A 129 -4.40 -18.65 -8.14
CA PHE A 129 -5.03 -17.83 -9.17
C PHE A 129 -6.28 -18.50 -9.75
N ASN A 130 -6.26 -19.83 -9.94
CA ASN A 130 -7.42 -20.58 -10.38
C ASN A 130 -8.59 -20.56 -9.37
N VAL A 131 -8.33 -20.39 -8.07
CA VAL A 131 -9.37 -20.09 -7.07
C VAL A 131 -10.08 -18.78 -7.44
N LEU A 132 -9.34 -17.73 -7.77
CA LEU A 132 -9.94 -16.46 -8.17
C LEU A 132 -10.77 -16.58 -9.44
N LYS A 133 -10.31 -17.36 -10.43
CA LYS A 133 -11.08 -17.62 -11.65
C LYS A 133 -12.42 -18.31 -11.32
N ARG A 134 -12.43 -19.33 -10.46
CA ARG A 134 -13.67 -20.01 -10.03
C ARG A 134 -14.60 -19.07 -9.27
N ILE A 135 -14.08 -18.23 -8.37
CA ILE A 135 -14.86 -17.23 -7.63
C ILE A 135 -15.47 -16.22 -8.58
N SER A 136 -14.68 -15.66 -9.50
CA SER A 136 -15.16 -14.69 -10.51
C SER A 136 -16.25 -15.30 -11.39
N LYS A 137 -16.05 -16.53 -11.86
CA LYS A 137 -17.04 -17.28 -12.68
C LYS A 137 -18.35 -17.53 -11.93
N ALA A 138 -18.28 -17.94 -10.65
CA ALA A 138 -19.45 -18.24 -9.83
C ALA A 138 -20.26 -16.98 -9.50
N SER A 139 -19.56 -15.91 -9.15
CA SER A 139 -20.17 -14.64 -8.70
C SER A 139 -20.52 -13.70 -9.82
N GLY A 140 -19.78 -13.71 -10.92
CA GLY A 140 -19.81 -12.68 -11.96
C GLY A 140 -19.30 -11.32 -11.47
N ARG A 141 -18.55 -11.29 -10.36
CA ARG A 141 -18.01 -10.05 -9.80
C ARG A 141 -16.56 -9.83 -10.22
N PRO A 142 -16.17 -8.56 -10.49
CA PRO A 142 -14.79 -8.22 -10.77
C PRO A 142 -13.88 -8.52 -9.57
N ILE A 143 -12.65 -8.89 -9.86
CA ILE A 143 -11.58 -9.07 -8.86
C ILE A 143 -10.42 -8.18 -9.26
N VAL A 144 -9.86 -7.48 -8.29
CA VAL A 144 -8.59 -6.75 -8.45
C VAL A 144 -7.57 -7.29 -7.46
N PHE A 145 -6.31 -7.35 -7.85
CA PHE A 145 -5.24 -7.84 -7.00
C PHE A 145 -3.97 -6.99 -7.11
N SER A 146 -3.24 -6.84 -6.01
CA SER A 146 -1.98 -6.11 -6.00
C SER A 146 -0.90 -6.86 -6.77
N LEU A 147 -0.30 -6.21 -7.77
CA LEU A 147 0.81 -6.76 -8.56
C LEU A 147 2.07 -5.94 -8.33
N THR A 148 3.13 -6.61 -7.90
CA THR A 148 4.43 -6.00 -7.65
C THR A 148 5.57 -6.93 -8.04
N GLN A 149 6.69 -6.34 -8.51
CA GLN A 149 7.96 -7.07 -8.64
C GLN A 149 8.60 -7.17 -7.25
N ARG A 150 8.98 -8.37 -6.86
CA ARG A 150 9.59 -8.67 -5.56
C ARG A 150 11.03 -9.12 -5.71
N HIS A 151 11.90 -8.77 -4.75
CA HIS A 151 13.30 -9.18 -4.76
C HIS A 151 13.51 -10.70 -4.67
N ASP A 152 12.64 -11.40 -3.95
CA ASP A 152 12.71 -12.87 -3.81
C ASP A 152 12.20 -13.64 -5.03
N ARG A 153 11.40 -12.99 -5.89
CA ARG A 153 10.83 -13.54 -7.13
C ARG A 153 10.75 -12.47 -8.23
N PRO A 154 11.89 -12.05 -8.81
CA PRO A 154 11.95 -10.86 -9.66
C PRO A 154 11.15 -10.94 -10.97
N HIS A 155 10.83 -12.14 -11.47
CA HIS A 155 10.11 -12.34 -12.73
C HIS A 155 8.68 -12.83 -12.55
N PHE A 156 8.28 -13.20 -11.36
CA PHE A 156 6.98 -13.84 -11.08
C PHE A 156 5.76 -12.95 -11.42
N TRP A 157 5.91 -11.64 -11.38
CA TRP A 157 4.85 -10.72 -11.78
C TRP A 157 4.42 -10.90 -13.25
N LYS A 158 5.32 -11.38 -14.15
CA LYS A 158 4.99 -11.69 -15.55
C LYS A 158 4.01 -12.86 -15.66
N ASP A 159 4.21 -13.89 -14.86
CA ASP A 159 3.30 -15.03 -14.81
C ASP A 159 1.90 -14.60 -14.34
N LEU A 160 1.81 -13.77 -13.31
CA LEU A 160 0.53 -13.23 -12.83
C LEU A 160 -0.16 -12.32 -13.85
N MET A 161 0.60 -11.52 -14.59
CA MET A 161 0.06 -10.73 -15.70
C MET A 161 -0.51 -11.64 -16.78
N GLN A 162 0.23 -12.67 -17.21
CA GLN A 162 -0.24 -13.61 -18.21
C GLN A 162 -1.50 -14.35 -17.76
N MET A 163 -1.54 -14.86 -16.52
CA MET A 163 -2.74 -15.49 -15.95
C MET A 163 -3.95 -14.54 -15.96
N SER A 164 -3.71 -13.25 -15.73
CA SER A 164 -4.77 -12.21 -15.79
C SER A 164 -5.28 -11.98 -17.22
N LEU A 165 -4.40 -12.01 -18.21
CA LEU A 165 -4.77 -11.92 -19.63
C LEU A 165 -5.56 -13.15 -20.07
N ASP A 166 -5.11 -14.35 -19.71
CA ASP A 166 -5.81 -15.60 -20.00
C ASP A 166 -7.22 -15.60 -19.36
N ALA A 167 -7.34 -15.10 -18.14
CA ALA A 167 -8.64 -14.96 -17.48
C ALA A 167 -9.57 -13.97 -18.23
N LYS A 168 -9.02 -12.88 -18.78
CA LYS A 168 -9.77 -11.92 -19.59
C LYS A 168 -10.26 -12.57 -20.90
N GLU A 169 -9.45 -13.41 -21.55
CA GLU A 169 -9.86 -14.16 -22.74
C GLU A 169 -11.00 -15.14 -22.44
N GLU A 170 -11.05 -15.69 -21.21
CA GLU A 170 -12.17 -16.48 -20.70
C GLU A 170 -13.41 -15.64 -20.32
N GLY A 171 -13.37 -14.33 -20.49
CA GLY A 171 -14.48 -13.39 -20.15
C GLY A 171 -14.57 -13.07 -18.67
N LEU A 172 -13.50 -13.33 -17.88
CA LEU A 172 -13.43 -13.02 -16.47
C LEU A 172 -12.77 -11.64 -16.25
N SER A 173 -13.30 -10.86 -15.29
CA SER A 173 -12.71 -9.59 -14.90
C SER A 173 -11.82 -9.77 -13.68
N ILE A 174 -10.56 -10.16 -13.91
CA ILE A 174 -9.52 -10.27 -12.87
C ILE A 174 -8.36 -9.38 -13.30
N ARG A 175 -8.18 -8.25 -12.64
CA ARG A 175 -7.27 -7.20 -13.09
C ARG A 175 -6.17 -6.89 -12.07
N PRO A 176 -4.89 -6.80 -12.51
CA PRO A 176 -3.81 -6.37 -11.63
C PRO A 176 -3.90 -4.86 -11.34
N VAL A 177 -3.66 -4.50 -10.07
CA VAL A 177 -3.45 -3.12 -9.63
C VAL A 177 -1.95 -2.88 -9.52
N VAL A 178 -1.44 -1.86 -10.19
CA VAL A 178 -0.01 -1.58 -10.33
C VAL A 178 0.34 -0.16 -9.90
N ALA A 179 1.54 0.00 -9.35
CA ALA A 179 2.05 1.30 -8.93
C ALA A 179 2.86 1.99 -10.03
N PRO A 180 2.77 3.30 -10.20
CA PRO A 180 3.50 4.04 -11.25
C PRO A 180 4.98 4.29 -10.88
N ARG A 181 5.40 4.00 -9.67
CA ARG A 181 6.78 3.96 -9.20
C ARG A 181 6.93 2.92 -8.09
N PRO A 182 8.16 2.58 -7.68
CA PRO A 182 8.37 1.69 -6.53
C PRO A 182 7.59 2.13 -5.30
N ILE A 183 6.97 1.16 -4.61
CA ILE A 183 6.45 1.39 -3.26
C ILE A 183 7.66 1.55 -2.36
N GLY A 184 7.76 2.67 -1.66
CA GLY A 184 8.95 3.03 -0.94
C GLY A 184 8.71 3.51 0.48
N LEU A 185 9.74 3.35 1.30
CA LEU A 185 9.76 3.77 2.69
C LEU A 185 10.67 4.98 2.85
N LEU A 186 10.24 5.93 3.66
CA LEU A 186 11.04 7.08 4.06
C LEU A 186 11.48 6.93 5.51
N PHE A 187 12.77 6.73 5.70
CA PHE A 187 13.41 6.63 7.01
C PHE A 187 14.02 7.95 7.41
N GLY A 188 13.75 8.41 8.63
CA GLY A 188 14.31 9.67 9.12
C GLY A 188 13.96 9.95 10.57
N LEU A 189 14.60 10.97 11.16
CA LEU A 189 14.37 11.32 12.57
C LEU A 189 13.00 11.95 12.82
N LYS A 190 12.40 12.55 11.82
CA LYS A 190 11.01 13.08 11.89
C LYS A 190 9.96 12.01 11.64
N GLY A 191 10.31 10.96 10.90
CA GLY A 191 9.43 9.83 10.64
C GLY A 191 9.26 8.90 11.84
N SER A 192 8.38 7.92 11.72
CA SER A 192 8.16 6.92 12.78
C SER A 192 9.21 5.80 12.78
N GLN A 193 10.01 5.68 11.72
CA GLN A 193 11.01 4.65 11.52
C GLN A 193 12.32 5.23 10.97
N ASN A 194 13.42 4.60 11.35
CA ASN A 194 14.74 4.81 10.76
C ASN A 194 15.59 3.53 10.91
N PRO A 195 16.75 3.43 10.24
CA PRO A 195 17.58 2.22 10.29
C PRO A 195 18.04 1.79 11.70
N PHE A 196 18.04 2.69 12.67
CA PHE A 196 18.52 2.46 14.05
C PHE A 196 17.42 2.42 15.10
N SER A 197 16.16 2.48 14.72
CA SER A 197 15.00 2.46 15.63
C SER A 197 14.96 1.21 16.54
N GLY A 198 15.65 0.13 16.14
CA GLY A 198 15.77 -1.12 16.91
C GLY A 198 16.83 -1.08 18.02
N THR A 199 17.79 -0.15 17.99
CA THR A 199 18.88 -0.09 18.98
C THR A 199 18.39 0.41 20.34
N ASP A 200 18.98 -0.11 21.41
CA ASP A 200 18.56 0.24 22.77
C ASP A 200 18.91 1.69 23.12
N THR A 201 20.03 2.18 22.60
CA THR A 201 20.44 3.59 22.79
C THR A 201 19.48 4.55 22.08
N PHE A 202 19.09 4.27 20.83
CA PHE A 202 18.11 5.12 20.12
C PHE A 202 16.75 5.14 20.83
N LYS A 203 16.28 4.02 21.36
CA LYS A 203 15.01 3.92 22.09
C LYS A 203 14.96 4.82 23.32
N LYS A 204 16.08 5.01 24.03
CA LYS A 204 16.16 5.92 25.19
C LYS A 204 15.94 7.38 24.82
N LEU A 205 16.22 7.74 23.55
CA LEU A 205 16.07 9.09 23.03
C LEU A 205 14.69 9.37 22.42
N LYS A 206 13.80 8.36 22.38
CA LYS A 206 12.49 8.42 21.69
C LYS A 206 11.59 9.55 22.21
N ASN A 207 11.64 9.85 23.49
CA ASN A 207 10.75 10.82 24.14
C ASN A 207 11.30 12.26 24.11
N LEU A 208 12.50 12.48 23.59
CA LEU A 208 13.07 13.80 23.42
C LEU A 208 12.38 14.57 22.29
N SER A 209 12.37 15.89 22.37
CA SER A 209 12.01 16.74 21.23
C SER A 209 12.92 16.45 20.05
N HIS A 210 12.52 16.91 18.85
CA HIS A 210 13.36 16.69 17.65
C HIS A 210 14.75 17.31 17.84
N GLU A 211 14.81 18.54 18.31
CA GLU A 211 16.03 19.31 18.51
C GLU A 211 16.94 18.66 19.55
N GLU A 212 16.39 18.26 20.69
CA GLU A 212 17.14 17.55 21.74
C GLU A 212 17.68 16.22 21.23
N ARG A 213 16.87 15.48 20.46
CA ARG A 213 17.27 14.20 19.87
C ARG A 213 18.43 14.38 18.88
N VAL A 214 18.33 15.36 17.99
CA VAL A 214 19.43 15.67 17.06
C VAL A 214 20.69 16.06 17.81
N PHE A 215 20.57 16.89 18.85
CA PHE A 215 21.70 17.27 19.69
C PHE A 215 22.37 16.06 20.37
N GLU A 216 21.58 15.15 20.95
CA GLU A 216 22.12 13.92 21.56
C GLU A 216 22.78 13.02 20.54
N LEU A 217 22.12 12.79 19.39
CA LEU A 217 22.64 11.96 18.30
C LEU A 217 23.90 12.54 17.63
N SER A 218 24.14 13.84 17.76
CA SER A 218 25.37 14.48 17.23
C SER A 218 26.61 14.24 18.09
N LYS A 219 26.47 13.60 19.25
CA LYS A 219 27.60 13.30 20.15
C LYS A 219 28.33 12.04 19.69
N ASP A 220 29.65 12.10 19.53
CA ASP A 220 30.49 10.99 19.06
C ASP A 220 30.29 9.69 19.85
N HIS A 221 30.18 9.78 21.18
CA HIS A 221 30.01 8.60 22.01
C HIS A 221 28.65 7.92 21.82
N ILE A 222 27.58 8.68 21.57
CA ILE A 222 26.25 8.16 21.25
C ILE A 222 26.27 7.50 19.87
N LYS A 223 26.86 8.14 18.86
CA LYS A 223 27.05 7.55 17.54
C LYS A 223 27.78 6.20 17.65
N LYS A 224 28.92 6.16 18.29
CA LYS A 224 29.72 4.93 18.47
C LYS A 224 28.90 3.84 19.18
N GLN A 225 28.13 4.20 20.19
CA GLN A 225 27.30 3.24 20.92
C GLN A 225 26.20 2.67 20.02
N ILE A 226 25.44 3.50 19.31
CA ILE A 226 24.37 3.06 18.39
C ILE A 226 24.95 2.15 17.29
N LEU A 227 26.08 2.51 16.70
CA LEU A 227 26.72 1.72 15.64
C LEU A 227 27.32 0.39 16.15
N SER A 228 27.55 0.25 17.47
CA SER A 228 28.01 -1.00 18.08
C SER A 228 26.85 -1.96 18.41
N GLU A 229 25.60 -1.48 18.40
CA GLU A 229 24.41 -2.27 18.70
C GLU A 229 23.85 -2.96 17.46
N ASP A 230 23.26 -4.15 17.63
CA ASP A 230 22.51 -4.81 16.56
C ASP A 230 21.18 -4.08 16.30
N ARG A 231 21.13 -3.34 15.21
CA ARG A 231 19.97 -2.53 14.79
C ARG A 231 18.71 -3.37 14.50
N LEU A 232 18.85 -4.66 14.24
CA LEU A 232 17.77 -5.56 13.85
C LEU A 232 17.17 -6.30 15.05
N LYS A 233 17.96 -6.58 16.09
CA LYS A 233 17.63 -7.45 17.22
C LYS A 233 16.31 -7.11 17.91
N ASN A 234 16.04 -5.83 18.12
CA ASN A 234 14.86 -5.36 18.85
C ASN A 234 13.97 -4.48 17.98
N SER A 235 14.05 -4.61 16.67
CA SER A 235 13.19 -3.82 15.77
C SER A 235 11.75 -4.34 15.82
N THR A 236 10.81 -3.43 16.01
CA THR A 236 9.38 -3.69 15.92
C THR A 236 8.85 -3.55 14.49
N PHE A 237 9.73 -3.19 13.54
CA PHE A 237 9.41 -3.03 12.14
C PHE A 237 9.93 -4.22 11.31
N PRO A 238 9.08 -5.23 11.01
CA PRO A 238 9.54 -6.49 10.40
C PRO A 238 10.21 -6.32 9.04
N LEU A 239 9.82 -5.32 8.26
CA LEU A 239 10.36 -5.11 6.92
C LEU A 239 11.82 -4.65 6.92
N ILE A 240 12.33 -4.09 8.04
CA ILE A 240 13.73 -3.65 8.13
C ILE A 240 14.72 -4.80 7.90
N HIS A 241 14.33 -6.04 8.24
CA HIS A 241 15.15 -7.24 7.99
C HIS A 241 15.28 -7.60 6.51
N ARG A 242 14.42 -7.05 5.65
CA ARG A 242 14.40 -7.30 4.20
C ARG A 242 15.07 -6.20 3.39
N ILE A 243 15.43 -5.08 4.03
CA ILE A 243 15.96 -3.90 3.37
C ILE A 243 17.45 -3.75 3.71
N SER A 244 18.30 -3.85 2.70
CA SER A 244 19.75 -3.63 2.84
C SER A 244 20.11 -2.19 2.46
N PHE A 245 21.26 -1.71 2.92
CA PHE A 245 21.78 -0.39 2.55
C PHE A 245 22.12 -0.27 1.05
N ARG A 246 22.18 -1.37 0.32
CA ARG A 246 22.27 -1.41 -1.14
C ARG A 246 21.00 -0.83 -1.79
N HIS A 247 19.86 -0.91 -1.11
CA HIS A 247 18.57 -0.40 -1.59
C HIS A 247 18.08 0.76 -0.70
N MET A 248 18.99 1.50 -0.10
CA MET A 248 18.72 2.72 0.63
C MET A 248 19.49 3.88 -0.01
N TYR A 249 18.82 4.99 -0.20
CA TYR A 249 19.33 6.15 -0.93
C TYR A 249 19.05 7.43 -0.16
N ARG A 250 19.90 8.43 -0.30
CA ARG A 250 19.57 9.78 0.16
C ARG A 250 18.35 10.27 -0.63
N PHE A 251 17.30 10.71 0.04
CA PHE A 251 16.07 11.13 -0.66
C PHE A 251 16.26 12.43 -1.43
N GLY A 252 17.05 13.34 -0.92
CA GLY A 252 17.40 14.61 -1.57
C GLY A 252 16.34 15.72 -1.40
N SER A 253 16.69 16.90 -1.90
CA SER A 253 15.83 18.05 -2.08
C SER A 253 16.23 18.73 -3.38
N PRO A 254 15.42 18.66 -4.44
CA PRO A 254 14.10 18.04 -4.53
C PRO A 254 14.14 16.50 -4.34
N PRO A 255 12.99 15.88 -4.00
CA PRO A 255 12.88 14.44 -3.78
C PRO A 255 13.31 13.62 -4.99
N ASN A 256 14.26 12.69 -4.80
CA ASN A 256 14.70 11.76 -5.84
C ASN A 256 14.13 10.36 -5.59
N TYR A 257 13.11 9.99 -6.35
CA TYR A 257 12.53 8.64 -6.32
C TYR A 257 13.20 7.67 -7.31
N ASP A 258 14.03 8.19 -8.27
CA ASP A 258 14.72 7.43 -9.32
C ASP A 258 16.25 7.54 -9.14
N PRO A 259 16.79 7.05 -8.01
CA PRO A 259 18.24 7.13 -7.75
C PRO A 259 19.01 6.07 -8.55
N ASN A 260 20.24 6.40 -8.96
CA ASN A 260 21.15 5.42 -9.52
C ASN A 260 21.69 4.47 -8.44
N ILE A 261 22.15 3.29 -8.84
CA ILE A 261 22.72 2.33 -7.89
C ILE A 261 23.98 2.86 -7.19
N GLU A 262 24.75 3.71 -7.86
CA GLU A 262 25.95 4.37 -7.35
C GLU A 262 25.61 5.36 -6.21
N ASP A 263 24.38 5.84 -6.14
CA ASP A 263 23.87 6.72 -5.07
C ASP A 263 23.40 5.93 -3.85
N SER A 264 23.44 4.58 -3.89
CA SER A 264 23.08 3.76 -2.74
C SER A 264 24.03 3.99 -1.57
N ILE A 265 23.50 3.93 -0.35
CA ILE A 265 24.31 4.13 0.85
C ILE A 265 25.45 3.13 0.93
N GLU A 266 25.24 1.88 0.51
CA GLU A 266 26.30 0.86 0.49
C GLU A 266 27.42 1.23 -0.49
N TYR A 267 27.08 1.65 -1.71
CA TYR A 267 28.07 2.02 -2.73
C TYR A 267 28.84 3.28 -2.33
N MET A 268 28.14 4.31 -1.87
CA MET A 268 28.78 5.55 -1.40
C MET A 268 29.70 5.29 -0.19
N ALA A 269 29.26 4.48 0.77
CA ALA A 269 30.06 4.15 1.94
C ALA A 269 31.35 3.43 1.55
N LYS A 270 31.26 2.44 0.67
CA LYS A 270 32.42 1.70 0.15
C LYS A 270 33.44 2.63 -0.51
N ASN A 271 32.98 3.56 -1.35
CA ASN A 271 33.87 4.51 -2.04
C ASN A 271 34.55 5.50 -1.09
N ASN A 272 33.93 5.76 0.07
CA ASN A 272 34.45 6.67 1.09
C ASN A 272 35.21 5.95 2.23
N GLY A 273 35.44 4.63 2.11
CA GLY A 273 36.13 3.83 3.14
C GLY A 273 35.35 3.79 4.48
N ARG A 274 34.02 3.86 4.44
CA ARG A 274 33.13 3.88 5.60
C ARG A 274 32.23 2.62 5.62
N THR A 275 31.59 2.36 6.76
CA THR A 275 30.50 1.38 6.81
C THR A 275 29.19 2.02 6.35
N PRO A 276 28.26 1.25 5.76
CA PRO A 276 26.95 1.76 5.37
C PRO A 276 26.16 2.34 6.54
N GLU A 277 26.27 1.73 7.72
CA GLU A 277 25.63 2.20 8.95
C GLU A 277 26.15 3.58 9.36
N ASP A 278 27.47 3.79 9.31
CA ASP A 278 28.10 5.05 9.65
C ASP A 278 27.65 6.18 8.71
N LEU A 279 27.58 5.91 7.40
CA LEU A 279 27.09 6.87 6.41
C LEU A 279 25.59 7.15 6.58
N ALA A 280 24.76 6.11 6.76
CA ALA A 280 23.33 6.26 6.97
C ALA A 280 23.02 7.11 8.20
N TYR A 281 23.80 6.92 9.27
CA TYR A 281 23.68 7.70 10.49
C TYR A 281 23.88 9.20 10.23
N ASP A 282 24.95 9.56 9.51
CA ASP A 282 25.25 10.95 9.21
C ASP A 282 24.19 11.58 8.28
N ILE A 283 23.76 10.84 7.25
CA ILE A 283 22.69 11.31 6.35
C ILE A 283 21.42 11.69 7.13
N MET A 284 21.03 10.91 8.13
CA MET A 284 19.85 11.23 8.94
C MET A 284 20.01 12.50 9.78
N LEU A 285 21.25 12.87 10.17
CA LEU A 285 21.53 14.07 10.95
C LEU A 285 21.70 15.34 10.09
N GLU A 286 21.93 15.18 8.79
CA GLU A 286 22.04 16.31 7.88
C GLU A 286 20.79 17.21 7.95
N ASN A 287 20.95 18.47 7.59
CA ASN A 287 19.88 19.46 7.61
C ASN A 287 19.13 19.50 8.96
N ASN A 288 19.88 19.47 10.07
CA ASN A 288 19.32 19.42 11.43
C ASN A 288 18.33 18.24 11.63
N GLY A 289 18.66 17.07 11.10
CA GLY A 289 17.86 15.85 11.22
C GLY A 289 16.58 15.85 10.39
N ASN A 290 16.48 16.73 9.38
CA ASN A 290 15.30 16.79 8.50
C ASN A 290 15.42 15.91 7.26
N ASN A 291 16.58 15.32 7.01
CA ASN A 291 16.76 14.44 5.85
C ASN A 291 16.06 13.11 6.00
N PHE A 292 15.66 12.58 4.84
CA PHE A 292 15.11 11.23 4.73
C PHE A 292 16.04 10.33 3.91
N ILE A 293 16.01 9.06 4.24
CA ILE A 293 16.56 7.96 3.45
C ILE A 293 15.38 7.28 2.77
N TYR A 294 15.43 7.18 1.45
CA TYR A 294 14.47 6.46 0.64
C TYR A 294 14.88 5.00 0.49
N ALA A 295 13.95 4.08 0.71
CA ALA A 295 14.16 2.66 0.54
C ALA A 295 13.02 2.07 -0.30
N PRO A 296 13.20 1.91 -1.64
CA PRO A 296 12.25 1.21 -2.48
C PRO A 296 12.13 -0.25 -2.02
N LEU A 297 10.89 -0.68 -1.76
CA LEU A 297 10.60 -2.00 -1.20
C LEU A 297 10.30 -3.04 -2.28
N VAL A 298 9.56 -2.64 -3.31
CA VAL A 298 9.16 -3.45 -4.46
C VAL A 298 9.25 -2.63 -5.74
N ASN A 299 9.22 -3.27 -6.89
CA ASN A 299 9.28 -2.65 -8.22
C ASN A 299 10.60 -1.87 -8.50
N PHE A 300 11.70 -2.30 -7.86
CA PHE A 300 13.02 -1.68 -8.02
C PHE A 300 14.15 -2.71 -7.96
N VAL A 301 13.89 -3.95 -8.37
CA VAL A 301 14.90 -5.03 -8.29
C VAL A 301 16.09 -4.74 -9.18
N ASP A 302 15.83 -4.19 -10.37
CA ASP A 302 16.83 -3.89 -11.40
C ASP A 302 17.41 -2.46 -11.29
N ASN A 303 17.13 -1.75 -10.18
CA ASN A 303 17.53 -0.37 -9.90
C ASN A 303 17.07 0.62 -10.99
N ASN A 304 15.91 0.38 -11.57
CA ASN A 304 15.23 1.25 -12.53
C ASN A 304 13.72 1.05 -12.47
N PHE A 305 12.96 1.82 -13.28
CA PHE A 305 11.50 1.81 -13.29
C PHE A 305 10.91 1.06 -14.50
N ASP A 306 11.71 0.32 -15.25
CA ASP A 306 11.24 -0.37 -16.46
C ASP A 306 10.08 -1.31 -16.15
N VAL A 307 10.13 -2.01 -15.01
CA VAL A 307 9.04 -2.87 -14.55
C VAL A 307 7.74 -2.10 -14.30
N CYS A 308 7.80 -0.90 -13.73
CA CYS A 308 6.61 -0.07 -13.53
C CYS A 308 6.00 0.34 -14.87
N HIS A 309 6.85 0.73 -15.83
CA HIS A 309 6.42 1.07 -17.18
C HIS A 309 5.81 -0.14 -17.90
N GLU A 310 6.46 -1.32 -17.84
CA GLU A 310 5.96 -2.55 -18.48
C GLU A 310 4.59 -2.95 -17.91
N MET A 311 4.43 -2.94 -16.58
CA MET A 311 3.15 -3.23 -15.93
C MET A 311 2.07 -2.21 -16.29
N LEU A 312 2.38 -0.92 -16.26
CA LEU A 312 1.43 0.13 -16.60
C LEU A 312 1.04 0.12 -18.08
N SER A 313 1.93 -0.31 -18.97
CA SER A 313 1.66 -0.33 -20.42
C SER A 313 0.60 -1.34 -20.82
N ASP A 314 0.37 -2.38 -20.00
CA ASP A 314 -0.66 -3.37 -20.28
C ASP A 314 -2.07 -2.77 -20.06
N PRO A 315 -2.98 -2.86 -21.06
CA PRO A 315 -4.32 -2.30 -20.95
C PRO A 315 -5.24 -3.04 -19.95
N ASN A 316 -4.84 -4.22 -19.47
CA ASN A 316 -5.58 -4.96 -18.46
C ASN A 316 -5.24 -4.53 -17.03
N THR A 317 -4.15 -3.80 -16.83
CA THR A 317 -3.78 -3.27 -15.51
C THR A 317 -4.57 -2.00 -15.19
N ILE A 318 -4.69 -1.72 -13.90
CA ILE A 318 -5.21 -0.44 -13.38
C ILE A 318 -4.19 0.18 -12.44
N MET A 319 -4.10 1.50 -12.43
CA MET A 319 -3.18 2.20 -11.54
C MET A 319 -3.76 2.29 -10.12
N GLY A 320 -2.93 2.02 -9.12
CA GLY A 320 -3.33 2.10 -7.71
C GLY A 320 -2.15 1.94 -6.75
N LEU A 321 -2.38 1.33 -5.61
CA LEU A 321 -1.40 1.02 -4.57
C LEU A 321 -0.74 2.25 -3.90
N GLY A 322 -1.41 3.39 -3.93
CA GLY A 322 -0.91 4.62 -3.29
C GLY A 322 -1.01 4.62 -1.77
N ASP A 323 -1.75 3.69 -1.18
CA ASP A 323 -1.90 3.45 0.26
C ASP A 323 -2.07 4.72 1.11
N GLY A 324 -2.77 5.72 0.56
CA GLY A 324 -2.99 7.00 1.22
C GLY A 324 -3.70 6.83 2.56
N GLY A 325 -3.01 7.18 3.65
CA GLY A 325 -3.51 6.99 5.01
C GLY A 325 -3.01 5.74 5.73
N ALA A 326 -2.34 4.81 5.04
CA ALA A 326 -1.64 3.70 5.66
C ALA A 326 -0.19 4.09 6.01
N HIS A 327 0.30 3.59 7.14
CA HIS A 327 1.71 3.76 7.56
C HIS A 327 2.23 5.21 7.45
N VAL A 328 1.40 6.17 7.77
CA VAL A 328 1.57 7.61 7.53
C VAL A 328 2.83 8.24 8.15
N GLY A 329 3.56 7.53 8.97
CA GLY A 329 4.83 7.97 9.55
C GLY A 329 6.07 7.65 8.71
N PHE A 330 5.95 6.86 7.60
CA PHE A 330 7.09 6.46 6.77
C PHE A 330 6.71 6.06 5.33
N ILE A 331 5.43 6.02 4.94
CA ILE A 331 4.97 5.85 3.54
C ILE A 331 4.39 7.17 3.04
N LEU A 332 4.70 7.51 1.79
CA LEU A 332 4.30 8.76 1.13
C LEU A 332 3.91 8.52 -0.34
N ASP A 333 3.19 7.42 -0.60
CA ASP A 333 2.88 6.99 -1.97
C ASP A 333 1.54 7.52 -2.50
N ALA A 334 0.78 8.27 -1.70
CA ALA A 334 -0.44 8.96 -2.13
C ALA A 334 -0.23 9.93 -3.31
N GLY A 335 1.01 10.37 -3.56
CA GLY A 335 1.41 11.21 -4.69
C GLY A 335 1.54 10.48 -6.04
N TYR A 336 1.17 9.22 -6.16
CA TYR A 336 1.25 8.43 -7.41
C TYR A 336 0.56 9.07 -8.62
N PRO A 337 -0.63 9.69 -8.50
CA PRO A 337 -1.23 10.41 -9.64
C PRO A 337 -0.36 11.54 -10.18
N THR A 338 0.21 12.35 -9.28
CA THR A 338 1.17 13.39 -9.64
C THR A 338 2.40 12.83 -10.33
N TRP A 339 2.96 11.71 -9.81
CA TRP A 339 4.11 11.06 -10.39
C TRP A 339 3.85 10.54 -11.81
N LEU A 340 2.70 9.91 -12.06
CA LEU A 340 2.34 9.45 -13.41
C LEU A 340 2.36 10.60 -14.41
N LEU A 341 1.77 11.74 -14.04
CA LEU A 341 1.65 12.89 -14.93
C LEU A 341 2.98 13.65 -15.10
N SER A 342 3.74 13.85 -14.03
CA SER A 342 5.01 14.58 -14.10
C SER A 342 6.13 13.72 -14.71
N TYR A 343 6.39 12.55 -14.16
CA TYR A 343 7.53 11.72 -14.56
C TYR A 343 7.27 10.97 -15.87
N TRP A 344 6.22 10.15 -15.94
CA TRP A 344 5.98 9.29 -17.10
C TRP A 344 5.46 10.05 -18.32
N THR A 345 4.60 11.04 -18.10
CA THR A 345 3.96 11.80 -19.17
C THR A 345 4.80 12.99 -19.63
N ARG A 346 5.13 13.91 -18.71
CA ARG A 346 5.86 15.13 -19.06
C ARG A 346 7.35 14.88 -19.32
N ASP A 347 8.04 14.23 -18.35
CA ASP A 347 9.49 14.16 -18.35
C ASP A 347 10.02 13.03 -19.25
N LYS A 348 9.50 11.82 -19.10
CA LYS A 348 9.93 10.65 -19.90
C LYS A 348 9.20 10.51 -21.21
N LYS A 349 8.00 11.11 -21.37
CA LYS A 349 7.17 11.06 -22.59
C LYS A 349 6.87 9.63 -23.07
N LEU A 350 6.73 8.70 -22.13
CA LEU A 350 6.42 7.30 -22.40
C LEU A 350 4.92 7.01 -22.43
N PHE A 351 4.10 7.88 -21.83
CA PHE A 351 2.65 7.88 -21.98
C PHE A 351 2.18 9.23 -22.53
N SER A 352 1.14 9.21 -23.36
CA SER A 352 0.45 10.44 -23.74
C SER A 352 -0.33 11.01 -22.54
N LEU A 353 -0.66 12.30 -22.59
CA LEU A 353 -1.48 12.92 -21.54
C LEU A 353 -2.85 12.25 -21.46
N GLU A 354 -3.46 11.96 -22.61
CA GLU A 354 -4.76 11.31 -22.71
C GLU A 354 -4.74 9.91 -22.10
N ASP A 355 -3.71 9.11 -22.35
CA ASP A 355 -3.54 7.78 -21.75
C ASP A 355 -3.39 7.85 -20.25
N SER A 356 -2.59 8.80 -19.76
CA SER A 356 -2.36 8.99 -18.33
C SER A 356 -3.63 9.43 -17.61
N ILE A 357 -4.36 10.39 -18.18
CA ILE A 357 -5.65 10.84 -17.64
C ILE A 357 -6.67 9.69 -17.65
N ARG A 358 -6.77 8.93 -18.74
CA ARG A 358 -7.67 7.78 -18.83
C ARG A 358 -7.38 6.75 -17.73
N ARG A 359 -6.10 6.43 -17.47
CA ARG A 359 -5.67 5.51 -16.41
C ARG A 359 -6.04 6.00 -15.01
N LEU A 360 -5.96 7.31 -14.77
CA LEU A 360 -6.32 7.93 -13.49
C LEU A 360 -7.82 8.09 -13.29
N THR A 361 -8.63 7.97 -14.36
CA THR A 361 -10.04 8.31 -14.33
C THR A 361 -10.93 7.15 -14.80
N SER A 362 -11.25 7.08 -16.09
CA SER A 362 -12.24 6.13 -16.62
C SER A 362 -11.85 4.66 -16.47
N ASP A 363 -10.57 4.31 -16.63
CA ASP A 363 -10.12 2.92 -16.51
C ASP A 363 -10.25 2.42 -15.05
N THR A 364 -9.79 3.21 -14.09
CA THR A 364 -9.88 2.88 -12.67
C THR A 364 -11.33 2.88 -12.20
N ALA A 365 -12.12 3.90 -12.57
CA ALA A 365 -13.52 3.98 -12.22
C ALA A 365 -14.32 2.77 -12.74
N SER A 366 -14.17 2.44 -14.03
CA SER A 366 -14.89 1.31 -14.63
C SER A 366 -14.50 -0.05 -14.05
N ALA A 367 -13.22 -0.23 -13.68
CA ALA A 367 -12.73 -1.47 -13.10
C ALA A 367 -13.43 -1.86 -11.80
N ILE A 368 -13.90 -0.87 -11.04
CA ILE A 368 -14.58 -1.05 -9.76
C ILE A 368 -16.09 -0.75 -9.85
N GLY A 369 -16.63 -0.57 -11.07
CA GLY A 369 -18.06 -0.40 -11.30
C GLY A 369 -18.60 1.02 -11.12
N LEU A 370 -17.74 2.05 -11.13
CA LEU A 370 -18.12 3.46 -11.16
C LEU A 370 -18.29 3.94 -12.61
N TYR A 371 -19.49 3.86 -13.13
CA TYR A 371 -19.79 4.24 -14.53
C TYR A 371 -20.36 5.65 -14.68
N ASP A 372 -20.58 6.36 -13.56
CA ASP A 372 -21.13 7.70 -13.50
C ASP A 372 -20.09 8.82 -13.53
N ARG A 373 -18.80 8.47 -13.67
CA ARG A 373 -17.67 9.42 -13.60
C ARG A 373 -16.48 8.97 -14.44
N GLY A 374 -15.39 9.74 -14.42
CA GLY A 374 -14.13 9.42 -15.09
C GLY A 374 -14.05 9.92 -16.54
N ALA A 375 -15.05 10.65 -17.02
CA ALA A 375 -15.04 11.32 -18.32
C ALA A 375 -15.83 12.63 -18.26
N ILE A 376 -15.46 13.60 -19.11
CA ILE A 376 -16.22 14.83 -19.28
C ILE A 376 -17.30 14.57 -20.32
N LYS A 377 -18.53 14.29 -19.83
CA LYS A 377 -19.69 13.95 -20.65
C LYS A 377 -20.99 14.37 -19.93
N GLU A 378 -21.99 14.81 -20.68
CA GLU A 378 -23.31 15.09 -20.15
C GLU A 378 -23.89 13.89 -19.37
N GLY A 379 -24.46 14.16 -18.19
CA GLY A 379 -25.04 13.14 -17.31
C GLY A 379 -24.05 12.45 -16.37
N LEU A 380 -22.74 12.68 -16.53
CA LEU A 380 -21.75 12.17 -15.59
C LEU A 380 -21.44 13.19 -14.48
N LYS A 381 -20.91 12.69 -13.37
CA LYS A 381 -20.47 13.51 -12.25
C LYS A 381 -19.27 14.37 -12.66
N ALA A 382 -19.35 15.66 -12.37
CA ALA A 382 -18.34 16.65 -12.75
C ALA A 382 -17.30 16.84 -11.63
N ASP A 383 -16.48 15.82 -11.36
CA ASP A 383 -15.28 15.93 -10.54
C ASP A 383 -14.13 16.37 -11.46
N ILE A 384 -13.79 17.68 -11.45
CA ILE A 384 -12.88 18.29 -12.43
C ILE A 384 -11.65 18.85 -11.71
N ASN A 385 -10.46 18.48 -12.22
CA ASN A 385 -9.19 19.06 -11.80
C ASN A 385 -8.63 19.95 -12.91
N ILE A 386 -8.08 21.10 -12.54
CA ILE A 386 -7.31 21.97 -13.42
C ILE A 386 -5.83 21.75 -13.07
N LEU A 387 -5.03 21.38 -14.07
CA LEU A 387 -3.64 21.00 -13.87
C LEU A 387 -2.72 21.91 -14.69
N ASP A 388 -1.67 22.41 -14.06
CA ASP A 388 -0.51 22.99 -14.73
C ASP A 388 0.55 21.90 -14.92
N ILE A 389 0.50 21.21 -16.06
CA ILE A 389 1.37 20.06 -16.35
C ILE A 389 2.85 20.47 -16.37
N GLU A 390 3.18 21.65 -16.85
CA GLU A 390 4.58 22.11 -16.96
C GLU A 390 5.24 22.28 -15.59
N ASN A 391 4.48 22.70 -14.58
CA ASN A 391 4.97 22.94 -13.23
C ASN A 391 4.58 21.83 -12.24
N LEU A 392 3.84 20.81 -12.69
CA LEU A 392 3.36 19.74 -11.82
C LEU A 392 4.52 18.95 -11.19
N GLY A 393 4.53 18.86 -9.88
CA GLY A 393 5.55 18.15 -9.12
C GLY A 393 5.16 17.91 -7.67
N SER A 394 6.07 17.32 -6.92
CA SER A 394 5.89 17.08 -5.48
C SER A 394 6.93 17.86 -4.68
N SER A 395 6.51 18.55 -3.62
CA SER A 395 7.39 19.24 -2.69
C SER A 395 8.28 18.27 -1.90
N ASP A 396 9.24 18.82 -1.16
CA ASP A 396 9.91 18.06 -0.10
C ASP A 396 8.89 17.52 0.91
N PRO A 397 9.12 16.33 1.50
CA PRO A 397 8.26 15.80 2.52
C PRO A 397 8.37 16.60 3.82
N TYR A 398 7.24 16.74 4.50
CA TYR A 398 7.19 17.37 5.82
C TYR A 398 6.24 16.64 6.75
N MET A 399 6.47 16.78 8.06
CA MET A 399 5.56 16.22 9.06
C MET A 399 4.44 17.24 9.36
N LEU A 400 3.19 16.76 9.28
CA LEU A 400 2.01 17.52 9.67
C LEU A 400 1.38 16.86 10.91
N LYS A 401 1.13 17.67 11.95
CA LYS A 401 0.51 17.22 13.20
C LYS A 401 -0.97 17.59 13.21
N ASP A 402 -1.76 16.82 12.48
CA ASP A 402 -3.20 17.04 12.31
C ASP A 402 -4.07 15.79 12.55
N LEU A 403 -3.46 14.69 12.96
CA LEU A 403 -4.21 13.48 13.29
C LEU A 403 -4.78 13.53 14.72
N PRO A 404 -5.89 12.80 15.00
CA PRO A 404 -6.44 12.68 16.34
C PRO A 404 -5.39 12.24 17.37
N ALA A 405 -5.61 12.61 18.63
CA ALA A 405 -4.71 12.34 19.75
C ALA A 405 -3.27 12.90 19.57
N GLY A 406 -3.12 13.94 18.77
CA GLY A 406 -1.82 14.58 18.52
C GLY A 406 -0.90 13.78 17.59
N GLY A 407 -1.44 12.85 16.83
CA GLY A 407 -0.70 12.08 15.84
C GLY A 407 -0.19 12.96 14.70
N SER A 408 0.88 12.49 14.06
CA SER A 408 1.53 13.19 12.93
C SER A 408 1.63 12.26 11.73
N ARG A 409 1.67 12.87 10.54
CA ARG A 409 1.82 12.16 9.27
C ARG A 409 2.80 12.86 8.34
N LEU A 410 3.44 12.08 7.47
CA LEU A 410 4.20 12.60 6.34
C LEU A 410 3.24 13.14 5.27
N MET A 411 3.59 14.29 4.73
CA MET A 411 2.85 14.95 3.66
C MET A 411 3.82 15.45 2.60
N GLN A 412 3.33 15.54 1.36
CA GLN A 412 3.89 16.33 0.27
C GLN A 412 2.78 17.18 -0.32
N LYS A 413 3.13 18.39 -0.75
CA LYS A 413 2.24 19.21 -1.57
C LYS A 413 2.49 18.90 -3.04
N THR A 414 1.43 18.87 -3.82
CA THR A 414 1.49 18.94 -5.29
C THR A 414 1.50 20.40 -5.68
N SER A 415 2.44 20.81 -6.49
CA SER A 415 2.54 22.16 -7.04
C SER A 415 1.81 22.22 -8.38
#